data_54b1c5264697716c2b1a1aef025645eb
#
_entry.id   54b1c5264697716c2b1a1aef025645eb
#
_cell.length_a   1.000
_cell.length_b   1.000
_cell.length_c   1.000
_cell.angle_alpha   90.00
_cell.angle_beta   90.00
_cell.angle_gamma   90.00
#
_symmetry.space_group_name_H-M   'P 1'
#
loop_
_entity.id
_entity.type
_entity.pdbx_description
1 polymer ?
#
loop_
_entity_poly.entity_id
_entity_poly.type
_entity_poly.pdbx_seq_one_letter_code
_entity_poly.pdbx_strand_id
1 'polypeptide(L)'
;GMRIAKLLYNDKSIVVGALPIKPNGISGVSLMADPNILFDSLHDLAPNITTITVLYSPASEWIIAEAKIKAHKKGLILNSIAVDDIKAAVVAYNKIFEGSDLENTAIWLPLDPITANEKIIVPTILEKAWENKMVIFSSKPTHAKRGALFSTLPDNELLGQQLARLINTVNAKSRPSTVDTLETIKLAVNLRTAAHLGFDYDT
;
A
#
# COMPACT_ATOMS: atom_id res chain seq x y z
N GLY A 1 5.42 -14.89 15.21
CA GLY A 1 5.60 -13.55 15.84
C GLY A 1 4.37 -13.12 16.64
N MET A 2 3.24 -12.77 16.01
CA MET A 2 2.04 -12.24 16.71
C MET A 2 1.48 -13.14 17.82
N ARG A 3 1.48 -14.47 17.64
CA ARG A 3 1.01 -15.40 18.68
C ARG A 3 1.85 -15.29 19.96
N ILE A 4 3.17 -15.22 19.83
CA ILE A 4 4.10 -15.07 20.96
C ILE A 4 3.94 -13.67 21.58
N ALA A 5 3.83 -12.62 20.78
CA ALA A 5 3.61 -11.27 21.28
C ALA A 5 2.37 -11.19 22.18
N LYS A 6 1.24 -11.80 21.77
CA LYS A 6 0.01 -11.82 22.57
C LYS A 6 0.16 -12.56 23.89
N LEU A 7 0.96 -13.63 23.95
CA LEU A 7 1.20 -14.39 25.18
C LEU A 7 2.03 -13.60 26.22
N LEU A 8 2.95 -12.76 25.76
CA LEU A 8 3.89 -12.03 26.61
C LEU A 8 3.47 -10.58 26.89
N TYR A 9 2.41 -10.11 26.26
CA TYR A 9 2.03 -8.69 26.28
C TYR A 9 1.70 -8.14 27.67
N ASN A 10 1.17 -8.98 28.56
CA ASN A 10 0.83 -8.57 29.94
C ASN A 10 2.07 -8.44 30.85
N ASP A 11 3.13 -9.15 30.53
CA ASP A 11 4.32 -9.28 31.39
C ASP A 11 5.49 -8.43 30.89
N LYS A 12 5.49 -8.04 29.61
CA LYS A 12 6.61 -7.36 28.95
C LYS A 12 6.15 -6.24 28.01
N SER A 13 6.96 -5.20 27.91
CA SER A 13 6.82 -4.22 26.83
C SER A 13 7.17 -4.86 25.49
N ILE A 14 6.20 -4.93 24.58
CA ILE A 14 6.35 -5.60 23.28
C ILE A 14 6.06 -4.63 22.17
N VAL A 15 6.92 -4.63 21.18
CA VAL A 15 6.72 -3.95 19.89
C VAL A 15 6.86 -4.99 18.77
N VAL A 16 5.94 -4.97 17.82
CA VAL A 16 5.94 -5.88 16.66
C VAL A 16 6.29 -5.12 15.39
N GLY A 17 7.14 -5.68 14.56
CA GLY A 17 7.51 -5.09 13.26
C GLY A 17 7.77 -6.11 12.19
N ALA A 18 8.11 -5.64 10.98
CA ALA A 18 8.41 -6.45 9.79
C ALA A 18 7.28 -7.42 9.37
N LEU A 19 6.02 -7.04 9.66
CA LEU A 19 4.81 -7.78 9.28
C LEU A 19 3.73 -6.79 8.82
N PRO A 20 2.83 -7.16 7.90
CA PRO A 20 1.68 -6.35 7.53
C PRO A 20 0.60 -6.42 8.62
N ILE A 21 0.91 -5.90 9.80
CA ILE A 21 -0.02 -5.89 10.95
C ILE A 21 -1.01 -4.74 10.85
N LYS A 22 -2.21 -4.97 11.39
CA LYS A 22 -3.24 -3.96 11.63
C LYS A 22 -3.33 -3.64 13.13
N PRO A 23 -3.96 -2.52 13.53
CA PRO A 23 -4.25 -2.23 14.93
C PRO A 23 -4.89 -3.42 15.63
N ASN A 24 -4.31 -3.87 16.74
CA ASN A 24 -4.69 -5.11 17.42
C ASN A 24 -4.46 -5.09 18.95
N GLY A 25 -4.20 -3.92 19.51
CA GLY A 25 -3.91 -3.71 20.93
C GLY A 25 -2.44 -3.93 21.34
N ILE A 26 -1.54 -4.25 20.37
CA ILE A 26 -0.10 -4.34 20.61
C ILE A 26 0.58 -3.26 19.76
N SER A 27 1.52 -2.52 20.34
CA SER A 27 2.27 -1.52 19.62
C SER A 27 3.15 -2.15 18.53
N GLY A 28 3.25 -1.49 17.39
CA GLY A 28 4.08 -1.99 16.29
C GLY A 28 4.23 -1.03 15.13
N VAL A 29 5.10 -1.42 14.19
CA VAL A 29 5.24 -0.78 12.89
C VAL A 29 4.83 -1.78 11.83
N SER A 30 3.80 -1.44 11.07
CA SER A 30 3.32 -2.26 9.95
C SER A 30 4.26 -2.14 8.76
N LEU A 31 4.32 -3.18 7.91
CA LEU A 31 4.92 -3.07 6.57
C LEU A 31 4.05 -2.30 5.57
N MET A 32 2.84 -1.88 5.96
CA MET A 32 2.03 -0.97 5.16
C MET A 32 2.72 0.40 5.13
N ALA A 33 3.11 0.86 3.94
CA ALA A 33 3.67 2.20 3.76
C ALA A 33 2.65 3.27 4.13
N ASP A 34 3.12 4.39 4.68
CA ASP A 34 2.28 5.56 4.91
C ASP A 34 1.67 6.02 3.57
N PRO A 35 0.33 6.14 3.49
CA PRO A 35 -0.32 6.59 2.26
C PRO A 35 0.16 7.96 1.77
N ASN A 36 0.63 8.83 2.67
CA ASN A 36 1.16 10.12 2.28
C ASN A 36 2.38 9.97 1.38
N ILE A 37 3.32 9.09 1.76
CA ILE A 37 4.54 8.84 1.00
C ILE A 37 4.22 8.12 -0.31
N LEU A 38 3.25 7.19 -0.30
CA LEU A 38 2.77 6.52 -1.51
C LEU A 38 2.23 7.51 -2.55
N PHE A 39 1.43 8.48 -2.09
CA PHE A 39 0.80 9.45 -2.97
C PHE A 39 1.78 10.53 -3.44
N ASP A 40 2.78 10.91 -2.62
CA ASP A 40 3.89 11.75 -3.07
C ASP A 40 4.68 11.05 -4.18
N SER A 41 5.03 9.77 -3.97
CA SER A 41 5.72 8.98 -4.99
C SER A 41 4.91 8.83 -6.29
N LEU A 42 3.58 8.68 -6.18
CA LEU A 42 2.70 8.64 -7.34
C LEU A 42 2.71 9.98 -8.08
N HIS A 43 2.61 11.09 -7.36
CA HIS A 43 2.64 12.42 -7.96
C HIS A 43 3.96 12.70 -8.68
N ASP A 44 5.08 12.32 -8.08
CA ASP A 44 6.41 12.50 -8.66
C ASP A 44 6.61 11.66 -9.94
N LEU A 45 6.08 10.43 -9.96
CA LEU A 45 6.26 9.49 -11.06
C LEU A 45 5.16 9.58 -12.14
N ALA A 46 3.97 10.04 -11.79
CA ALA A 46 2.82 10.15 -12.70
C ALA A 46 1.97 11.38 -12.34
N PRO A 47 2.45 12.59 -12.63
CA PRO A 47 1.84 13.85 -12.18
C PRO A 47 0.46 14.14 -12.78
N ASN A 48 0.09 13.47 -13.87
CA ASN A 48 -1.23 13.56 -14.48
C ASN A 48 -2.32 12.82 -13.70
N ILE A 49 -1.95 11.95 -12.74
CA ILE A 49 -2.93 11.17 -11.98
C ILE A 49 -3.62 12.05 -10.94
N THR A 50 -4.94 12.12 -11.04
CA THR A 50 -5.80 12.86 -10.10
C THR A 50 -6.71 11.93 -9.30
N THR A 51 -6.94 10.73 -9.80
CA THR A 51 -7.83 9.73 -9.20
C THR A 51 -7.08 8.45 -8.88
N ILE A 52 -7.27 7.93 -7.69
CA ILE A 52 -6.73 6.63 -7.26
C ILE A 52 -7.92 5.71 -6.98
N THR A 53 -7.92 4.53 -7.56
CA THR A 53 -8.89 3.49 -7.22
C THR A 53 -8.19 2.36 -6.47
N VAL A 54 -8.76 1.97 -5.33
CA VAL A 54 -8.23 0.89 -4.49
C VAL A 54 -9.34 -0.07 -4.10
N LEU A 55 -9.12 -1.35 -4.33
CA LEU A 55 -9.94 -2.41 -3.76
C LEU A 55 -9.31 -2.88 -2.44
N TYR A 56 -10.13 -3.17 -1.45
CA TYR A 56 -9.64 -3.62 -0.15
C TYR A 56 -10.60 -4.61 0.52
N SER A 57 -10.04 -5.52 1.30
CA SER A 57 -10.80 -6.39 2.19
C SER A 57 -10.90 -5.78 3.60
N PRO A 58 -11.75 -6.31 4.48
CA PRO A 58 -11.84 -5.84 5.87
C PRO A 58 -10.50 -5.84 6.64
N ALA A 59 -9.54 -6.65 6.19
CA ALA A 59 -8.20 -6.68 6.79
C ALA A 59 -7.41 -5.39 6.57
N SER A 60 -7.68 -4.67 5.48
CA SER A 60 -6.98 -3.45 5.05
C SER A 60 -7.78 -2.17 5.29
N GLU A 61 -9.00 -2.25 5.84
CA GLU A 61 -9.88 -1.10 6.04
C GLU A 61 -9.22 0.05 6.82
N TRP A 62 -8.44 -0.26 7.84
CA TRP A 62 -7.75 0.72 8.68
C TRP A 62 -6.79 1.62 7.90
N ILE A 63 -6.02 1.05 6.96
CA ILE A 63 -5.09 1.82 6.13
C ILE A 63 -5.82 2.63 5.05
N ILE A 64 -6.94 2.11 4.55
CA ILE A 64 -7.77 2.83 3.59
C ILE A 64 -8.47 4.03 4.23
N ALA A 65 -8.90 3.91 5.48
CA ALA A 65 -9.44 5.05 6.23
C ALA A 65 -8.41 6.18 6.38
N GLU A 66 -7.16 5.84 6.67
CA GLU A 66 -6.06 6.80 6.72
C GLU A 66 -5.77 7.38 5.33
N ALA A 67 -5.71 6.54 4.30
CA ALA A 67 -5.46 6.95 2.92
C ALA A 67 -6.48 7.95 2.40
N LYS A 68 -7.77 7.82 2.74
CA LYS A 68 -8.81 8.80 2.37
C LYS A 68 -8.50 10.20 2.88
N ILE A 69 -8.06 10.30 4.13
CA ILE A 69 -7.70 11.60 4.73
C ILE A 69 -6.48 12.20 4.04
N LYS A 70 -5.46 11.38 3.73
CA LYS A 70 -4.22 11.83 3.07
C LYS A 70 -4.47 12.23 1.62
N ALA A 71 -5.24 11.45 0.86
CA ALA A 71 -5.62 11.77 -0.52
C ALA A 71 -6.35 13.11 -0.60
N HIS A 72 -7.36 13.31 0.25
CA HIS A 72 -8.09 14.58 0.30
C HIS A 72 -7.19 15.79 0.56
N LYS A 73 -6.23 15.67 1.50
CA LYS A 73 -5.26 16.74 1.78
C LYS A 73 -4.36 17.09 0.60
N LYS A 74 -4.14 16.15 -0.32
CA LYS A 74 -3.33 16.33 -1.53
C LYS A 74 -4.16 16.70 -2.77
N GLY A 75 -5.47 16.87 -2.64
CA GLY A 75 -6.35 17.15 -3.76
C GLY A 75 -6.60 15.94 -4.67
N LEU A 76 -6.25 14.72 -4.21
CA LEU A 76 -6.49 13.48 -4.94
C LEU A 76 -7.87 12.92 -4.59
N ILE A 77 -8.53 12.34 -5.58
CA ILE A 77 -9.77 11.58 -5.40
C ILE A 77 -9.39 10.12 -5.10
N LEU A 78 -9.80 9.58 -3.94
CA LEU A 78 -9.61 8.18 -3.61
C LEU A 78 -10.94 7.41 -3.68
N ASN A 79 -11.13 6.66 -4.76
CA ASN A 79 -12.24 5.73 -4.93
C ASN A 79 -11.88 4.40 -4.25
N SER A 80 -12.49 4.11 -3.12
CA SER A 80 -12.22 2.88 -2.37
C SER A 80 -13.41 1.93 -2.42
N ILE A 81 -13.16 0.68 -2.82
CA ILE A 81 -14.17 -0.35 -3.03
C ILE A 81 -13.90 -1.52 -2.08
N ALA A 82 -14.82 -1.74 -1.14
CA ALA A 82 -14.75 -2.88 -0.24
C ALA A 82 -15.19 -4.16 -0.96
N VAL A 83 -14.46 -5.25 -0.77
CA VAL A 83 -14.79 -6.57 -1.30
C VAL A 83 -14.44 -7.66 -0.29
N ASP A 84 -15.26 -8.71 -0.25
CA ASP A 84 -15.11 -9.78 0.75
C ASP A 84 -14.31 -10.97 0.22
N ASP A 85 -14.25 -11.16 -1.09
CA ASP A 85 -13.59 -12.31 -1.71
C ASP A 85 -12.95 -11.98 -3.07
N ILE A 86 -12.19 -12.94 -3.58
CA ILE A 86 -11.47 -12.82 -4.86
C ILE A 86 -12.45 -12.67 -6.03
N LYS A 87 -13.61 -13.31 -6.00
CA LYS A 87 -14.60 -13.25 -7.09
C LYS A 87 -15.19 -11.84 -7.18
N ALA A 88 -15.56 -11.26 -6.05
CA ALA A 88 -16.02 -9.87 -5.98
C ALA A 88 -14.93 -8.90 -6.44
N ALA A 89 -13.66 -9.14 -6.07
CA ALA A 89 -12.54 -8.35 -6.53
C ALA A 89 -12.37 -8.40 -8.05
N VAL A 90 -12.46 -9.58 -8.69
CA VAL A 90 -12.39 -9.72 -10.15
C VAL A 90 -13.48 -8.90 -10.84
N VAL A 91 -14.73 -9.00 -10.35
CA VAL A 91 -15.85 -8.24 -10.91
C VAL A 91 -15.64 -6.73 -10.77
N ALA A 92 -15.19 -6.29 -9.60
CA ALA A 92 -14.95 -4.87 -9.35
C ALA A 92 -13.81 -4.32 -10.22
N TYR A 93 -12.70 -5.04 -10.36
CA TYR A 93 -11.61 -4.63 -11.24
C TYR A 93 -12.02 -4.55 -12.72
N ASN A 94 -12.83 -5.50 -13.20
CA ASN A 94 -13.32 -5.44 -14.57
C ASN A 94 -14.09 -4.15 -14.85
N LYS A 95 -14.95 -3.74 -13.90
CA LYS A 95 -15.70 -2.48 -14.02
C LYS A 95 -14.82 -1.23 -14.04
N ILE A 96 -13.66 -1.25 -13.36
CA ILE A 96 -12.72 -0.13 -13.40
C ILE A 96 -12.20 0.08 -14.83
N PHE A 97 -11.83 -0.98 -15.53
CA PHE A 97 -11.34 -0.91 -16.91
C PHE A 97 -12.40 -0.55 -17.95
N GLU A 98 -13.68 -0.60 -17.59
CA GLU A 98 -14.82 -0.11 -18.41
C GLU A 98 -15.04 1.40 -18.25
N GLY A 99 -14.33 2.06 -17.35
CA GLY A 99 -14.42 3.50 -17.09
C GLY A 99 -13.88 4.35 -18.24
N SER A 100 -14.27 5.61 -18.26
CA SER A 100 -13.92 6.56 -19.34
C SER A 100 -12.68 7.41 -19.08
N ASP A 101 -12.20 7.49 -17.83
CA ASP A 101 -11.06 8.35 -17.44
C ASP A 101 -9.89 7.50 -16.91
N LEU A 102 -9.43 6.58 -17.74
CA LEU A 102 -8.33 5.68 -17.36
C LEU A 102 -6.97 6.39 -17.35
N GLU A 103 -6.79 7.42 -18.15
CA GLU A 103 -5.54 8.18 -18.32
C GLU A 103 -5.15 8.95 -17.04
N ASN A 104 -6.14 9.49 -16.31
CA ASN A 104 -5.92 10.24 -15.06
C ASN A 104 -6.18 9.40 -13.81
N THR A 105 -6.43 8.10 -13.98
CA THR A 105 -6.74 7.17 -12.90
C THR A 105 -5.61 6.16 -12.71
N ALA A 106 -5.20 5.96 -11.44
CA ALA A 106 -4.28 4.89 -11.08
C ALA A 106 -4.97 3.84 -10.20
N ILE A 107 -4.57 2.58 -10.33
CA ILE A 107 -4.95 1.51 -9.40
C ILE A 107 -3.86 1.32 -8.36
N TRP A 108 -4.25 1.37 -7.09
CA TRP A 108 -3.38 0.99 -5.98
C TRP A 108 -3.63 -0.47 -5.58
N LEU A 109 -2.59 -1.29 -5.61
CA LEU A 109 -2.58 -2.66 -5.09
C LEU A 109 -1.99 -2.67 -3.67
N PRO A 110 -2.81 -2.73 -2.61
CA PRO A 110 -2.33 -2.77 -1.22
C PRO A 110 -1.73 -4.14 -0.88
N LEU A 111 -1.15 -4.29 0.32
CA LEU A 111 -0.75 -5.59 0.87
C LEU A 111 -1.98 -6.38 1.36
N ASP A 112 -2.87 -6.70 0.44
CA ASP A 112 -4.14 -7.37 0.71
C ASP A 112 -4.20 -8.71 -0.05
N PRO A 113 -4.36 -9.84 0.63
CA PRO A 113 -4.29 -11.16 0.00
C PRO A 113 -5.50 -11.49 -0.89
N ILE A 114 -6.61 -10.74 -0.74
CA ILE A 114 -7.81 -10.90 -1.56
C ILE A 114 -7.68 -10.03 -2.81
N THR A 115 -7.52 -8.71 -2.63
CA THR A 115 -7.56 -7.74 -3.72
C THR A 115 -6.27 -7.65 -4.52
N ALA A 116 -5.15 -8.09 -3.95
CA ALA A 116 -3.87 -8.26 -4.64
C ALA A 116 -3.43 -9.73 -4.66
N ASN A 117 -4.37 -10.64 -4.95
CA ASN A 117 -4.07 -12.07 -5.06
C ASN A 117 -3.09 -12.35 -6.19
N GLU A 118 -1.95 -12.95 -5.83
CA GLU A 118 -0.80 -13.16 -6.72
C GLU A 118 -1.06 -14.06 -7.92
N LYS A 119 -1.99 -15.00 -7.79
CA LYS A 119 -2.23 -16.03 -8.80
C LYS A 119 -3.36 -15.65 -9.76
N ILE A 120 -4.33 -14.88 -9.30
CA ILE A 120 -5.56 -14.58 -10.05
C ILE A 120 -5.63 -13.11 -10.40
N ILE A 121 -5.58 -12.23 -9.38
CA ILE A 121 -5.83 -10.80 -9.56
C ILE A 121 -4.65 -10.11 -10.24
N VAL A 122 -3.46 -10.22 -9.66
CA VAL A 122 -2.30 -9.46 -10.11
C VAL A 122 -1.94 -9.68 -11.58
N PRO A 123 -1.88 -10.92 -12.12
CA PRO A 123 -1.59 -11.13 -13.53
C PRO A 123 -2.60 -10.44 -14.44
N THR A 124 -3.89 -10.67 -14.17
CA THR A 124 -4.98 -10.15 -15.01
C THR A 124 -5.04 -8.63 -15.01
N ILE A 125 -4.83 -8.00 -13.85
CA ILE A 125 -4.90 -6.53 -13.75
C ILE A 125 -3.70 -5.88 -14.44
N LEU A 126 -2.50 -6.43 -14.27
CA LEU A 126 -1.30 -5.89 -14.91
C LEU A 126 -1.39 -6.00 -16.44
N GLU A 127 -1.94 -7.09 -16.98
CA GLU A 127 -2.19 -7.27 -18.41
C GLU A 127 -3.20 -6.22 -18.92
N LYS A 128 -4.36 -6.10 -18.29
CA LYS A 128 -5.37 -5.10 -18.65
C LYS A 128 -4.88 -3.66 -18.53
N ALA A 129 -4.11 -3.36 -17.49
CA ALA A 129 -3.52 -2.03 -17.32
C ALA A 129 -2.52 -1.70 -18.43
N TRP A 130 -1.72 -2.68 -18.85
CA TRP A 130 -0.84 -2.52 -20.00
C TRP A 130 -1.61 -2.20 -21.28
N GLU A 131 -2.66 -2.99 -21.59
CA GLU A 131 -3.50 -2.78 -22.78
C GLU A 131 -4.19 -1.41 -22.79
N ASN A 132 -4.60 -0.93 -21.62
CA ASN A 132 -5.34 0.34 -21.47
C ASN A 132 -4.46 1.54 -21.07
N LYS A 133 -3.13 1.39 -21.06
CA LYS A 133 -2.17 2.42 -20.62
C LYS A 133 -2.51 3.03 -19.26
N MET A 134 -2.97 2.19 -18.33
CA MET A 134 -3.39 2.63 -17.01
C MET A 134 -2.28 2.45 -15.98
N VAL A 135 -2.07 3.44 -15.13
CA VAL A 135 -1.07 3.38 -14.07
C VAL A 135 -1.49 2.38 -12.99
N ILE A 136 -0.61 1.44 -12.66
CA ILE A 136 -0.71 0.61 -11.44
C ILE A 136 0.50 0.85 -10.56
N PHE A 137 0.26 1.07 -9.27
CA PHE A 137 1.30 1.07 -8.25
C PHE A 137 0.95 0.14 -7.10
N SER A 138 1.97 -0.32 -6.37
CA SER A 138 1.76 -1.39 -5.41
C SER A 138 2.56 -1.23 -4.12
N SER A 139 1.97 -1.68 -3.02
CA SER A 139 2.64 -1.82 -1.73
C SER A 139 3.48 -3.11 -1.64
N LYS A 140 3.54 -3.94 -2.69
CA LYS A 140 4.33 -5.18 -2.71
C LYS A 140 5.52 -5.09 -3.67
N PRO A 141 6.76 -5.30 -3.18
CA PRO A 141 8.00 -5.08 -3.94
C PRO A 141 8.07 -5.79 -5.29
N THR A 142 7.51 -7.00 -5.37
CA THR A 142 7.60 -7.85 -6.58
C THR A 142 6.74 -7.38 -7.74
N HIS A 143 5.76 -6.50 -7.52
CA HIS A 143 4.80 -6.11 -8.56
C HIS A 143 5.41 -5.16 -9.60
N ALA A 144 6.39 -4.32 -9.24
CA ALA A 144 7.11 -3.51 -10.23
C ALA A 144 7.79 -4.39 -11.29
N LYS A 145 8.46 -5.48 -10.88
CA LYS A 145 9.07 -6.43 -11.83
C LYS A 145 8.08 -7.10 -12.75
N ARG A 146 6.80 -7.13 -12.38
CA ARG A 146 5.71 -7.78 -13.12
C ARG A 146 4.90 -6.84 -14.00
N GLY A 147 5.16 -5.53 -13.92
CA GLY A 147 4.49 -4.55 -14.78
C GLY A 147 3.78 -3.38 -14.07
N ALA A 148 3.74 -3.33 -12.73
CA ALA A 148 3.32 -2.11 -12.05
C ALA A 148 4.35 -0.98 -12.32
N LEU A 149 3.90 0.27 -12.42
CA LEU A 149 4.78 1.41 -12.65
C LEU A 149 5.83 1.50 -11.56
N PHE A 150 5.39 1.40 -10.30
CA PHE A 150 6.31 1.30 -9.18
C PHE A 150 5.73 0.43 -8.05
N SER A 151 6.63 0.00 -7.18
CA SER A 151 6.31 -0.69 -5.94
C SER A 151 7.16 -0.17 -4.80
N THR A 152 6.63 -0.27 -3.59
CA THR A 152 7.35 0.13 -2.38
C THR A 152 8.09 -1.04 -1.75
N LEU A 153 9.26 -0.73 -1.18
CA LEU A 153 10.06 -1.64 -0.38
C LEU A 153 10.33 -0.98 0.98
N PRO A 154 10.34 -1.73 2.08
CA PRO A 154 10.80 -1.18 3.35
C PRO A 154 12.29 -0.85 3.28
N ASP A 155 12.67 0.32 3.79
CA ASP A 155 14.05 0.53 4.19
C ASP A 155 14.27 -0.15 5.56
N ASN A 156 14.95 -1.29 5.56
CA ASN A 156 15.07 -2.13 6.75
C ASN A 156 15.87 -1.45 7.88
N GLU A 157 16.81 -0.58 7.55
CA GLU A 157 17.58 0.17 8.54
C GLU A 157 16.69 1.21 9.23
N LEU A 158 15.97 2.00 8.44
CA LEU A 158 15.07 3.04 8.96
C LEU A 158 13.84 2.44 9.64
N LEU A 159 13.35 1.28 9.19
CA LEU A 159 12.34 0.50 9.94
C LEU A 159 12.88 0.09 11.31
N GLY A 160 14.13 -0.36 11.39
CA GLY A 160 14.78 -0.68 12.67
C GLY A 160 14.85 0.53 13.60
N GLN A 161 15.20 1.69 13.09
CA GLN A 161 15.20 2.95 13.84
C GLN A 161 13.80 3.37 14.30
N GLN A 162 12.78 3.24 13.44
CA GLN A 162 11.38 3.52 13.79
C GLN A 162 10.89 2.59 14.92
N LEU A 163 11.21 1.29 14.85
CA LEU A 163 10.92 0.34 15.92
C LEU A 163 11.63 0.68 17.22
N ALA A 164 12.90 1.09 17.18
CA ALA A 164 13.65 1.51 18.37
C ALA A 164 13.04 2.75 19.03
N ARG A 165 12.61 3.74 18.25
CA ARG A 165 11.88 4.91 18.76
C ARG A 165 10.58 4.48 19.45
N LEU A 166 9.82 3.59 18.83
CA LEU A 166 8.55 3.11 19.38
C LEU A 166 8.76 2.33 20.70
N ILE A 167 9.79 1.48 20.81
CA ILE A 167 10.12 0.75 22.04
C ILE A 167 10.38 1.73 23.19
N ASN A 168 11.14 2.79 22.97
CA ASN A 168 11.41 3.79 23.99
C ASN A 168 10.13 4.49 24.48
N THR A 169 9.20 4.77 23.57
CA THR A 169 7.91 5.37 23.88
C THR A 169 7.01 4.42 24.69
N VAL A 170 6.97 3.14 24.31
CA VAL A 170 6.19 2.10 25.00
C VAL A 170 6.73 1.86 26.41
N ASN A 171 8.05 1.80 26.58
CA ASN A 171 8.70 1.64 27.88
C ASN A 171 8.42 2.80 28.84
N ALA A 172 8.30 4.00 28.31
CA ALA A 172 7.94 5.18 29.10
C ALA A 172 6.46 5.19 29.54
N LYS A 173 5.65 4.18 29.14
CA LYS A 173 4.19 4.10 29.36
C LYS A 173 3.42 5.37 28.96
N SER A 174 3.95 6.12 28.04
CA SER A 174 3.47 7.46 27.68
C SER A 174 2.50 7.46 26.50
N ARG A 175 2.28 6.30 25.87
CA ARG A 175 1.45 6.18 24.66
C ARG A 175 0.54 4.94 24.71
N PRO A 176 -0.74 5.06 24.28
CA PRO A 176 -1.59 3.90 24.06
C PRO A 176 -1.01 3.00 22.96
N SER A 177 -1.36 1.72 22.97
CA SER A 177 -0.93 0.77 21.95
C SER A 177 -1.39 1.20 20.57
N THR A 178 -0.44 1.49 19.68
CA THR A 178 -0.69 1.93 18.30
C THR A 178 0.08 1.07 17.31
N VAL A 179 -0.47 0.92 16.12
CA VAL A 179 0.25 0.38 14.98
C VAL A 179 0.48 1.53 14.03
N ASP A 180 1.75 1.91 13.88
CA ASP A 180 2.17 2.98 12.99
C ASP A 180 2.42 2.39 11.58
N THR A 181 2.24 3.18 10.55
CA THR A 181 2.61 2.84 9.17
C THR A 181 4.11 2.98 8.98
N LEU A 182 4.64 2.39 7.91
CA LEU A 182 6.06 2.51 7.56
C LEU A 182 6.35 3.92 7.04
N GLU A 183 7.16 4.67 7.79
CA GLU A 183 7.48 6.08 7.51
C GLU A 183 8.52 6.25 6.39
N THR A 184 9.28 5.21 6.07
CA THR A 184 10.36 5.31 5.08
C THR A 184 10.36 4.10 4.18
N ILE A 185 10.37 4.37 2.88
CA ILE A 185 10.33 3.35 1.83
C ILE A 185 11.43 3.60 0.80
N LYS A 186 11.80 2.54 0.09
CA LYS A 186 12.50 2.59 -1.19
C LYS A 186 11.50 2.31 -2.29
N LEU A 187 11.73 2.85 -3.48
CA LEU A 187 10.91 2.58 -4.66
C LEU A 187 11.62 1.61 -5.60
N ALA A 188 10.88 0.66 -6.13
CA ALA A 188 11.25 -0.08 -7.32
C ALA A 188 10.39 0.44 -8.47
N VAL A 189 11.00 1.11 -9.44
CA VAL A 189 10.33 1.66 -10.62
C VAL A 189 10.55 0.74 -11.81
N ASN A 190 9.50 0.49 -12.60
CA ASN A 190 9.59 -0.27 -13.84
C ASN A 190 9.73 0.70 -15.02
N LEU A 191 10.95 0.92 -15.48
CA LEU A 191 11.23 1.85 -16.60
C LEU A 191 10.58 1.43 -17.91
N ARG A 192 10.39 0.11 -18.15
CA ARG A 192 9.65 -0.37 -19.32
C ARG A 192 8.18 0.02 -19.27
N THR A 193 7.56 -0.11 -18.10
CA THR A 193 6.18 0.33 -17.91
C THR A 193 6.07 1.85 -18.00
N ALA A 194 7.02 2.59 -17.42
CA ALA A 194 7.09 4.04 -17.53
C ALA A 194 7.11 4.49 -18.99
N ALA A 195 8.02 3.96 -19.80
CA ALA A 195 8.14 4.27 -21.22
C ALA A 195 6.86 3.93 -22.00
N HIS A 196 6.21 2.79 -21.69
CA HIS A 196 4.94 2.39 -22.29
C HIS A 196 3.81 3.39 -21.98
N LEU A 197 3.80 3.93 -20.77
CA LEU A 197 2.84 4.93 -20.32
C LEU A 197 3.18 6.36 -20.81
N GLY A 198 4.33 6.55 -21.44
CA GLY A 198 4.78 7.86 -21.93
C GLY A 198 5.51 8.70 -20.89
N PHE A 199 5.92 8.10 -19.77
CA PHE A 199 6.76 8.77 -18.78
C PHE A 199 8.24 8.58 -19.14
N ASP A 200 8.97 9.67 -19.23
CA ASP A 200 10.42 9.69 -19.44
C ASP A 200 11.07 10.18 -18.14
N TYR A 201 11.80 9.28 -17.49
CA TYR A 201 12.55 9.64 -16.29
C TYR A 201 14.02 9.74 -16.66
N ASP A 202 14.59 10.93 -16.53
CA ASP A 202 16.02 11.15 -16.67
C ASP A 202 16.78 10.24 -15.68
N THR A 203 17.57 9.29 -16.20
CA THR A 203 18.31 8.28 -15.42
C THR A 203 19.75 8.71 -15.19
#